data_7e2f27f9e4a9e18c18aead733658740c
#
_entry.id   7e2f27f9e4a9e18c18aead733658740c
#
_cell.length_a   1.000
_cell.length_b   1.000
_cell.length_c   1.000
_cell.angle_alpha   90.00
_cell.angle_beta   90.00
_cell.angle_gamma   90.00
#
_symmetry.space_group_name_H-M   'P 1'
#
loop_
_entity.id
_entity.type
_entity.pdbx_description
1 polymer ?
#
loop_
_entity_poly.entity_id
_entity_poly.type
_entity_poly.pdbx_seq_one_letter_code
_entity_poly.pdbx_strand_id
1 'polypeptide(L)'
;MLRASLIALCVSLSAATAAIHAQGFKFSNEDASDKAREAERQAKVQSLLATPCRDKIKNQKIMVLIGEDRNGVIYASQASYSPHVDAINGRLRSLGLRTYSPEEIRRQVAQAEIDAYFKNDPDAAISASKRLAAQYILRGLIATQSGRNAIVNVNQVSVAMNFTLTGANGRMISQADARNESYAGRDTRGMALTLINERADEVVAQLYSDYCQRAGTR
;
A
#
# COMPACT_ATOMS: atom_id res chain seq x y z
N MET A 1 -12.46 -82.93 56.09
CA MET A 1 -13.26 -81.73 55.76
C MET A 1 -12.32 -80.69 55.19
N LEU A 2 -12.10 -80.71 53.87
CA LEU A 2 -11.20 -79.77 53.19
C LEU A 2 -12.07 -78.88 52.29
N ARG A 3 -11.98 -77.55 52.48
CA ARG A 3 -12.57 -76.55 51.53
C ARG A 3 -11.43 -76.06 50.69
N ALA A 4 -11.49 -76.33 49.41
CA ALA A 4 -10.61 -75.80 48.41
C ALA A 4 -11.15 -74.38 47.95
N SER A 5 -10.32 -73.37 48.07
CA SER A 5 -10.57 -72.05 47.53
C SER A 5 -9.92 -71.92 46.15
N LEU A 6 -10.74 -71.77 45.14
CA LEU A 6 -10.25 -71.39 43.79
C LEU A 6 -10.07 -69.86 43.74
N ILE A 7 -8.87 -69.40 43.46
CA ILE A 7 -8.53 -68.03 43.18
C ILE A 7 -8.60 -67.89 41.67
N ALA A 8 -9.60 -67.16 41.20
CA ALA A 8 -9.71 -66.73 39.79
C ALA A 8 -8.86 -65.53 39.53
N LEU A 9 -7.83 -65.68 38.71
CA LEU A 9 -6.92 -64.65 38.27
C LEU A 9 -7.57 -63.91 37.05
N CYS A 10 -8.17 -62.75 37.28
CA CYS A 10 -8.62 -61.86 36.19
C CYS A 10 -7.48 -61.07 35.62
N VAL A 11 -6.97 -61.45 34.46
CA VAL A 11 -6.03 -60.64 33.67
C VAL A 11 -6.83 -59.60 32.93
N SER A 12 -6.78 -58.34 33.41
CA SER A 12 -7.36 -57.17 32.73
C SER A 12 -6.39 -56.70 31.64
N LEU A 13 -6.77 -56.93 30.37
CA LEU A 13 -6.05 -56.43 29.20
C LEU A 13 -6.44 -54.96 29.01
N SER A 14 -5.59 -54.05 29.47
CA SER A 14 -5.74 -52.62 29.25
C SER A 14 -5.33 -52.28 27.81
N ALA A 15 -6.31 -52.13 26.91
CA ALA A 15 -6.09 -51.57 25.57
C ALA A 15 -5.77 -50.09 25.70
N ALA A 16 -4.51 -49.71 25.59
CA ALA A 16 -4.11 -48.30 25.42
C ALA A 16 -4.51 -47.82 24.02
N THR A 17 -5.65 -47.17 23.92
CA THR A 17 -6.00 -46.40 22.71
C THR A 17 -5.11 -45.16 22.62
N ALA A 18 -4.05 -45.24 21.82
CA ALA A 18 -3.29 -44.04 21.41
C ALA A 18 -4.23 -43.14 20.63
N ALA A 19 -4.73 -42.06 21.25
CA ALA A 19 -5.42 -40.98 20.58
C ALA A 19 -4.41 -40.30 19.64
N ILE A 20 -4.44 -40.64 18.37
CA ILE A 20 -3.74 -39.90 17.33
C ILE A 20 -4.44 -38.51 17.28
N HIS A 21 -3.82 -37.55 17.98
CA HIS A 21 -4.19 -36.16 17.78
C HIS A 21 -3.77 -35.78 16.36
N ALA A 22 -4.69 -35.83 15.42
CA ALA A 22 -4.56 -35.15 14.15
C ALA A 22 -4.38 -33.67 14.48
N GLN A 23 -3.14 -33.19 14.46
CA GLN A 23 -2.86 -31.75 14.47
C GLN A 23 -3.41 -31.24 13.15
N GLY A 24 -4.67 -30.82 13.17
CA GLY A 24 -5.27 -30.09 12.07
C GLY A 24 -4.41 -28.88 11.77
N PHE A 25 -4.07 -28.68 10.51
CA PHE A 25 -3.43 -27.47 10.02
C PHE A 25 -4.20 -26.28 10.56
N LYS A 26 -3.63 -25.53 11.51
CA LYS A 26 -4.24 -24.33 12.07
C LYS A 26 -3.96 -23.14 11.14
N PHE A 27 -4.76 -22.96 10.11
CA PHE A 27 -4.84 -21.70 9.34
C PHE A 27 -5.23 -20.52 10.26
N SER A 28 -5.87 -20.76 11.39
CA SER A 28 -6.32 -19.76 12.34
C SER A 28 -5.22 -18.87 12.94
N ASN A 29 -3.97 -19.30 12.98
CA ASN A 29 -2.88 -18.48 13.53
C ASN A 29 -2.36 -17.47 12.49
N GLU A 30 -2.33 -17.82 11.21
CA GLU A 30 -1.97 -16.89 10.12
C GLU A 30 -3.04 -15.81 9.98
N ASP A 31 -4.32 -16.19 9.96
CA ASP A 31 -5.44 -15.24 9.91
C ASP A 31 -5.44 -14.28 11.11
N ALA A 32 -5.10 -14.76 12.31
CA ALA A 32 -5.02 -13.91 13.50
C ALA A 32 -3.84 -12.93 13.42
N SER A 33 -2.69 -13.37 12.90
CA SER A 33 -1.52 -12.52 12.71
C SER A 33 -1.74 -11.45 11.64
N ASP A 34 -2.45 -11.79 10.55
CA ASP A 34 -2.78 -10.86 9.48
C ASP A 34 -3.78 -9.81 9.95
N LYS A 35 -4.81 -10.20 10.71
CA LYS A 35 -5.74 -9.27 11.34
C LYS A 35 -5.05 -8.35 12.33
N ALA A 36 -4.10 -8.84 13.11
CA ALA A 36 -3.35 -8.02 14.06
C ALA A 36 -2.48 -6.99 13.33
N ARG A 37 -1.76 -7.39 12.27
CA ARG A 37 -0.98 -6.48 11.42
C ARG A 37 -1.84 -5.43 10.73
N GLU A 38 -3.02 -5.81 10.26
CA GLU A 38 -3.98 -4.89 9.67
C GLU A 38 -4.49 -3.87 10.69
N ALA A 39 -4.85 -4.32 11.90
CA ALA A 39 -5.30 -3.44 12.97
C ALA A 39 -4.20 -2.44 13.41
N GLU A 40 -2.95 -2.91 13.51
CA GLU A 40 -1.80 -2.03 13.80
C GLU A 40 -1.59 -0.98 12.70
N ARG A 41 -1.67 -1.38 11.43
CA ARG A 41 -1.59 -0.46 10.30
C ARG A 41 -2.70 0.59 10.32
N GLN A 42 -3.94 0.17 10.58
CA GLN A 42 -5.07 1.09 10.69
C GLN A 42 -4.90 2.06 11.87
N ALA A 43 -4.44 1.58 13.02
CA ALA A 43 -4.15 2.42 14.17
C ALA A 43 -3.06 3.46 13.86
N LYS A 44 -2.00 3.06 13.15
CA LYS A 44 -0.95 3.97 12.65
C LYS A 44 -1.53 5.04 11.72
N VAL A 45 -2.35 4.65 10.75
CA VAL A 45 -3.01 5.59 9.83
C VAL A 45 -3.86 6.60 10.59
N GLN A 46 -4.69 6.15 11.54
CA GLN A 46 -5.50 7.04 12.37
C GLN A 46 -4.65 8.00 13.20
N SER A 47 -3.55 7.53 13.78
CA SER A 47 -2.61 8.37 14.53
C SER A 47 -1.98 9.46 13.65
N LEU A 48 -1.56 9.14 12.43
CA LEU A 48 -0.99 10.09 11.48
C LEU A 48 -2.02 11.14 11.03
N LEU A 49 -3.26 10.72 10.80
CA LEU A 49 -4.36 11.59 10.39
C LEU A 49 -4.93 12.44 11.54
N ALA A 50 -4.62 12.11 12.80
CA ALA A 50 -5.03 12.89 13.97
C ALA A 50 -4.28 14.22 14.08
N THR A 51 -3.18 14.43 13.33
CA THR A 51 -2.46 15.70 13.31
C THR A 51 -3.39 16.83 12.83
N PRO A 52 -3.65 17.89 13.61
CA PRO A 52 -4.63 18.91 13.30
C PRO A 52 -4.11 19.87 12.21
N CYS A 53 -4.55 19.70 10.97
CA CYS A 53 -4.04 20.50 9.87
C CYS A 53 -5.01 20.59 8.67
N ARG A 54 -6.20 20.00 8.79
CA ARG A 54 -7.16 19.97 7.67
C ARG A 54 -7.51 21.34 7.13
N ASP A 55 -7.61 22.35 7.98
CA ASP A 55 -7.92 23.71 7.53
C ASP A 55 -6.81 24.34 6.70
N LYS A 56 -5.55 23.95 6.94
CA LYS A 56 -4.40 24.45 6.19
C LYS A 56 -4.28 23.84 4.78
N ILE A 57 -4.77 22.60 4.59
CA ILE A 57 -4.73 21.91 3.30
C ILE A 57 -6.02 22.03 2.51
N LYS A 58 -7.10 22.43 3.14
CA LYS A 58 -8.42 22.53 2.50
C LYS A 58 -8.36 23.44 1.27
N ASN A 59 -8.83 22.93 0.14
CA ASN A 59 -8.84 23.57 -1.16
C ASN A 59 -7.45 23.89 -1.76
N GLN A 60 -6.36 23.46 -1.13
CA GLN A 60 -5.03 23.57 -1.73
C GLN A 60 -4.95 22.67 -2.97
N LYS A 61 -4.39 23.23 -4.04
CA LYS A 61 -4.28 22.51 -5.32
C LYS A 61 -3.00 21.67 -5.36
N ILE A 62 -3.14 20.42 -5.73
CA ILE A 62 -2.04 19.47 -5.85
C ILE A 62 -2.03 18.81 -7.23
N MET A 63 -0.89 18.90 -7.92
CA MET A 63 -0.64 18.15 -9.15
C MET A 63 -0.10 16.78 -8.79
N VAL A 64 -0.81 15.73 -9.19
CA VAL A 64 -0.42 14.33 -8.92
C VAL A 64 0.10 13.71 -10.21
N LEU A 65 1.35 13.30 -10.21
CA LEU A 65 2.01 12.60 -11.31
C LEU A 65 2.45 11.23 -10.82
N ILE A 66 1.94 10.17 -11.42
CA ILE A 66 2.30 8.79 -11.09
C ILE A 66 2.95 8.14 -12.31
N GLY A 67 4.16 7.63 -12.10
CA GLY A 67 4.88 6.78 -13.04
C GLY A 67 4.81 5.32 -12.59
N GLU A 68 4.65 4.42 -13.53
CA GLU A 68 4.76 2.98 -13.32
C GLU A 68 6.14 2.51 -13.77
N ASP A 69 6.89 1.91 -12.87
CA ASP A 69 8.13 1.22 -13.20
C ASP A 69 7.82 -0.21 -13.67
N ARG A 70 8.14 -0.48 -14.91
CA ARG A 70 8.02 -1.80 -15.53
C ARG A 70 9.40 -2.24 -15.99
N ASN A 71 10.07 -3.08 -15.21
CA ASN A 71 11.41 -3.60 -15.50
C ASN A 71 12.47 -2.50 -15.73
N GLY A 72 12.46 -1.47 -14.89
CA GLY A 72 13.41 -0.35 -14.98
C GLY A 72 13.04 0.74 -15.98
N VAL A 73 11.92 0.60 -16.69
CA VAL A 73 11.39 1.64 -17.58
C VAL A 73 10.19 2.31 -16.92
N ILE A 74 10.26 3.64 -16.77
CA ILE A 74 9.20 4.42 -16.14
C ILE A 74 8.21 4.89 -17.22
N TYR A 75 6.96 4.52 -17.03
CA TYR A 75 5.82 4.94 -17.83
C TYR A 75 4.99 5.94 -17.04
N ALA A 76 5.04 7.20 -17.41
CA ALA A 76 4.34 8.29 -16.72
C ALA A 76 3.25 8.95 -17.59
N SER A 77 2.67 8.20 -18.54
CA SER A 77 1.67 8.72 -19.43
C SER A 77 0.39 9.10 -18.69
N GLN A 78 -0.04 10.37 -18.87
CA GLN A 78 -1.34 10.85 -18.41
C GLN A 78 -2.46 10.57 -19.43
N ALA A 79 -2.16 9.87 -20.53
CA ALA A 79 -3.12 9.57 -21.59
C ALA A 79 -4.06 8.41 -21.22
N SER A 80 -3.61 7.49 -20.40
CA SER A 80 -4.39 6.34 -19.96
C SER A 80 -4.90 6.55 -18.54
N TYR A 81 -6.17 6.22 -18.36
CA TYR A 81 -6.75 6.10 -17.04
C TYR A 81 -5.99 5.02 -16.25
N SER A 82 -5.43 5.40 -15.13
CA SER A 82 -4.75 4.47 -14.24
C SER A 82 -5.56 4.35 -12.94
N PRO A 83 -6.11 3.19 -12.61
CA PRO A 83 -6.78 2.95 -11.32
C PRO A 83 -5.88 3.30 -10.11
N HIS A 84 -4.57 3.25 -10.28
CA HIS A 84 -3.59 3.63 -9.25
C HIS A 84 -3.63 5.13 -8.97
N VAL A 85 -3.78 5.96 -10.02
CA VAL A 85 -3.92 7.42 -9.88
C VAL A 85 -5.19 7.74 -9.13
N ASP A 86 -6.30 7.07 -9.44
CA ASP A 86 -7.56 7.31 -8.76
C ASP A 86 -7.56 6.89 -7.29
N ALA A 87 -6.90 5.79 -6.98
CA ALA A 87 -6.74 5.34 -5.60
C ALA A 87 -6.06 6.41 -4.72
N ILE A 88 -5.04 7.08 -5.24
CA ILE A 88 -4.33 8.15 -4.54
C ILE A 88 -5.14 9.45 -4.55
N ASN A 89 -5.66 9.86 -5.71
CA ASN A 89 -6.45 11.09 -5.85
C ASN A 89 -7.69 11.08 -4.96
N GLY A 90 -8.39 9.95 -4.83
CA GLY A 90 -9.54 9.80 -3.96
C GLY A 90 -9.20 10.12 -2.51
N ARG A 91 -8.09 9.60 -2.01
CA ARG A 91 -7.61 9.81 -0.64
C ARG A 91 -7.18 11.26 -0.39
N LEU A 92 -6.46 11.87 -1.33
CA LEU A 92 -6.08 13.28 -1.23
C LEU A 92 -7.31 14.19 -1.18
N ARG A 93 -8.33 13.92 -2.00
CA ARG A 93 -9.59 14.65 -1.98
C ARG A 93 -10.35 14.48 -0.66
N SER A 94 -10.34 13.29 -0.06
CA SER A 94 -10.99 13.06 1.24
C SER A 94 -10.32 13.85 2.39
N LEU A 95 -9.05 14.21 2.23
CA LEU A 95 -8.35 15.13 3.14
C LEU A 95 -8.66 16.60 2.90
N GLY A 96 -9.36 16.93 1.79
CA GLY A 96 -9.75 18.30 1.43
C GLY A 96 -8.87 18.96 0.37
N LEU A 97 -7.88 18.26 -0.19
CA LEU A 97 -7.06 18.74 -1.29
C LEU A 97 -7.85 18.74 -2.61
N ARG A 98 -7.53 19.69 -3.48
CA ARG A 98 -8.05 19.74 -4.85
C ARG A 98 -7.02 19.12 -5.81
N THR A 99 -7.29 17.93 -6.32
CA THR A 99 -6.47 17.26 -7.33
C THR A 99 -6.91 17.67 -8.75
N TYR A 100 -5.97 17.66 -9.69
CA TYR A 100 -6.25 17.84 -11.11
C TYR A 100 -6.58 16.49 -11.74
N SER A 101 -7.52 16.50 -12.71
CA SER A 101 -7.75 15.32 -13.55
C SER A 101 -6.60 15.13 -14.56
N PRO A 102 -6.41 13.91 -15.10
CA PRO A 102 -5.46 13.70 -16.17
C PRO A 102 -5.68 14.60 -17.39
N GLU A 103 -6.94 14.93 -17.71
CA GLU A 103 -7.33 15.82 -18.80
C GLU A 103 -6.89 17.28 -18.53
N GLU A 104 -7.08 17.76 -17.30
CA GLU A 104 -6.64 19.11 -16.90
C GLU A 104 -5.12 19.22 -16.99
N ILE A 105 -4.38 18.19 -16.58
CA ILE A 105 -2.92 18.14 -16.68
C ILE A 105 -2.51 18.16 -18.14
N ARG A 106 -3.03 17.27 -18.99
CA ARG A 106 -2.68 17.18 -20.42
C ARG A 106 -2.93 18.45 -21.22
N ARG A 107 -3.93 19.24 -20.85
CA ARG A 107 -4.20 20.50 -21.53
C ARG A 107 -3.13 21.56 -21.33
N GLN A 108 -2.39 21.47 -20.23
CA GLN A 108 -1.46 22.53 -19.80
C GLN A 108 -0.03 22.08 -19.67
N VAL A 109 0.21 20.76 -19.61
CA VAL A 109 1.53 20.15 -19.41
C VAL A 109 1.80 19.17 -20.54
N ALA A 110 2.87 19.40 -21.27
CA ALA A 110 3.29 18.47 -22.32
C ALA A 110 3.80 17.16 -21.71
N GLN A 111 3.55 16.03 -22.40
CA GLN A 111 4.04 14.73 -21.95
C GLN A 111 5.56 14.72 -21.78
N ALA A 112 6.30 15.42 -22.67
CA ALA A 112 7.76 15.51 -22.58
C ALA A 112 8.25 16.15 -21.28
N GLU A 113 7.50 17.10 -20.70
CA GLU A 113 7.84 17.70 -19.40
C GLU A 113 7.60 16.73 -18.25
N ILE A 114 6.53 15.94 -18.34
CA ILE A 114 6.25 14.87 -17.36
C ILE A 114 7.37 13.82 -17.42
N ASP A 115 7.75 13.40 -18.61
CA ASP A 115 8.83 12.42 -18.80
C ASP A 115 10.18 12.96 -18.32
N ALA A 116 10.47 14.24 -18.55
CA ALA A 116 11.68 14.90 -18.05
C ALA A 116 11.71 14.91 -16.51
N TYR A 117 10.58 15.21 -15.86
CA TYR A 117 10.48 15.17 -14.41
C TYR A 117 10.78 13.78 -13.84
N PHE A 118 10.27 12.72 -14.47
CA PHE A 118 10.58 11.35 -14.05
C PHE A 118 12.03 10.94 -14.35
N LYS A 119 12.73 11.66 -15.22
CA LYS A 119 14.18 11.54 -15.49
C LYS A 119 15.05 12.45 -14.61
N ASN A 120 14.48 12.94 -13.49
CA ASN A 120 15.12 13.79 -12.51
C ASN A 120 15.42 15.22 -13.00
N ASP A 121 14.58 15.78 -13.87
CA ASP A 121 14.53 17.20 -14.17
C ASP A 121 13.44 17.89 -13.31
N PRO A 122 13.78 18.47 -12.14
CA PRO A 122 12.82 19.10 -11.26
C PRO A 122 12.19 20.37 -11.86
N ASP A 123 12.90 21.07 -12.74
CA ASP A 123 12.45 22.34 -13.31
C ASP A 123 11.24 22.14 -14.23
N ALA A 124 11.15 20.99 -14.90
CA ALA A 124 10.00 20.62 -15.69
C ALA A 124 8.72 20.58 -14.85
N ALA A 125 8.77 19.96 -13.66
CA ALA A 125 7.61 19.89 -12.78
C ALA A 125 7.25 21.24 -12.14
N ILE A 126 8.25 22.06 -11.81
CA ILE A 126 8.05 23.42 -11.27
C ILE A 126 7.34 24.28 -12.32
N SER A 127 7.76 24.22 -13.58
CA SER A 127 7.13 24.93 -14.70
C SER A 127 5.68 24.48 -14.90
N ALA A 128 5.44 23.19 -14.89
CA ALA A 128 4.09 22.61 -15.00
C ALA A 128 3.18 23.05 -13.84
N SER A 129 3.68 23.03 -12.60
CA SER A 129 2.92 23.43 -11.42
C SER A 129 2.51 24.90 -11.45
N LYS A 130 3.38 25.78 -11.95
CA LYS A 130 3.08 27.20 -12.12
C LYS A 130 1.93 27.43 -13.13
N ARG A 131 1.94 26.73 -14.27
CA ARG A 131 0.84 26.85 -15.27
C ARG A 131 -0.49 26.36 -14.71
N LEU A 132 -0.48 25.28 -13.93
CA LEU A 132 -1.67 24.75 -13.26
C LEU A 132 -2.07 25.57 -12.02
N ALA A 133 -1.26 26.49 -11.55
CA ALA A 133 -1.39 27.17 -10.26
C ALA A 133 -1.52 26.15 -9.09
N ALA A 134 -0.77 25.06 -9.16
CA ALA A 134 -0.68 24.07 -8.11
C ALA A 134 0.26 24.56 -6.99
N GLN A 135 -0.15 24.39 -5.75
CA GLN A 135 0.67 24.69 -4.58
C GLN A 135 1.64 23.54 -4.27
N TYR A 136 1.26 22.34 -4.65
CA TYR A 136 2.04 21.12 -4.38
C TYR A 136 2.13 20.23 -5.61
N ILE A 137 3.21 19.47 -5.64
CA ILE A 137 3.46 18.42 -6.63
C ILE A 137 3.65 17.11 -5.87
N LEU A 138 2.85 16.10 -6.15
CA LEU A 138 3.04 14.75 -5.68
C LEU A 138 3.58 13.90 -6.83
N ARG A 139 4.84 13.47 -6.70
CA ARG A 139 5.45 12.48 -7.58
C ARG A 139 5.28 11.11 -6.96
N GLY A 140 4.62 10.19 -7.64
CA GLY A 140 4.50 8.80 -7.24
C GLY A 140 5.22 7.89 -8.24
N LEU A 141 5.99 6.94 -7.74
CA LEU A 141 6.54 5.85 -8.51
C LEU A 141 6.01 4.54 -7.95
N ILE A 142 5.36 3.75 -8.80
CA ILE A 142 4.79 2.45 -8.45
C ILE A 142 5.48 1.39 -9.28
N ALA A 143 6.19 0.47 -8.63
CA ALA A 143 6.79 -0.70 -9.26
C ALA A 143 5.94 -1.93 -8.93
N THR A 144 5.52 -2.64 -9.96
CA THR A 144 4.79 -3.90 -9.83
C THR A 144 5.60 -5.02 -10.47
N GLN A 145 5.83 -6.06 -9.72
CA GLN A 145 6.50 -7.26 -10.19
C GLN A 145 5.58 -8.47 -10.01
N SER A 146 5.55 -9.34 -10.99
CA SER A 146 4.86 -10.62 -10.90
C SER A 146 5.80 -11.75 -11.30
N GLY A 147 5.77 -12.82 -10.55
CA GLY A 147 6.58 -14.00 -10.78
C GLY A 147 5.87 -15.25 -10.31
N ARG A 148 6.44 -16.41 -10.62
CA ARG A 148 5.96 -17.68 -10.10
C ARG A 148 6.84 -18.09 -8.93
N ASN A 149 6.22 -18.29 -7.77
CA ASN A 149 6.93 -18.84 -6.61
C ASN A 149 7.28 -20.30 -6.89
N ALA A 150 8.57 -20.64 -6.89
CA ALA A 150 9.04 -21.95 -7.28
C ALA A 150 8.71 -23.05 -6.25
N ILE A 151 8.49 -22.68 -4.98
CA ILE A 151 8.24 -23.65 -3.89
C ILE A 151 6.78 -24.10 -3.92
N VAL A 152 5.83 -23.14 -3.94
CA VAL A 152 4.39 -23.43 -3.87
C VAL A 152 3.72 -23.41 -5.25
N ASN A 153 4.48 -23.09 -6.29
CA ASN A 153 4.05 -23.11 -7.69
C ASN A 153 2.80 -22.25 -8.00
N VAL A 154 2.67 -21.12 -7.29
CA VAL A 154 1.60 -20.13 -7.49
C VAL A 154 2.19 -18.79 -7.94
N ASN A 155 1.38 -17.96 -8.57
CA ASN A 155 1.81 -16.61 -8.92
C ASN A 155 1.94 -15.77 -7.64
N GLN A 156 2.99 -14.98 -7.57
CA GLN A 156 3.25 -14.00 -6.53
C GLN A 156 3.33 -12.61 -7.18
N VAL A 157 2.71 -11.64 -6.54
CA VAL A 157 2.74 -10.23 -6.96
C VAL A 157 3.31 -9.42 -5.82
N SER A 158 4.28 -8.57 -6.13
CA SER A 158 4.80 -7.57 -5.21
C SER A 158 4.61 -6.17 -5.78
N VAL A 159 4.34 -5.22 -4.90
CA VAL A 159 4.19 -3.80 -5.22
C VAL A 159 5.09 -2.99 -4.31
N ALA A 160 5.86 -2.08 -4.89
CA ALA A 160 6.61 -1.06 -4.19
C ALA A 160 6.09 0.32 -4.62
N MET A 161 5.82 1.18 -3.66
CA MET A 161 5.35 2.55 -3.89
C MET A 161 6.32 3.52 -3.24
N ASN A 162 6.71 4.57 -3.97
CA ASN A 162 7.50 5.67 -3.45
C ASN A 162 6.85 6.99 -3.87
N PHE A 163 6.54 7.83 -2.90
CA PHE A 163 5.90 9.11 -3.12
C PHE A 163 6.74 10.24 -2.53
N THR A 164 6.91 11.30 -3.30
CA THR A 164 7.59 12.52 -2.86
C THR A 164 6.65 13.70 -3.03
N LEU A 165 6.39 14.43 -1.95
CA LEU A 165 5.62 15.65 -1.93
C LEU A 165 6.57 16.85 -1.94
N THR A 166 6.40 17.73 -2.93
CA THR A 166 7.16 18.98 -3.03
C THR A 166 6.21 20.18 -3.10
N GLY A 167 6.68 21.33 -2.63
CA GLY A 167 6.01 22.60 -2.90
C GLY A 167 6.22 23.05 -4.34
N ALA A 168 5.44 24.04 -4.81
CA ALA A 168 5.58 24.64 -6.13
C ALA A 168 6.94 25.32 -6.35
N ASN A 169 7.71 25.56 -5.31
CA ASN A 169 9.09 26.07 -5.36
C ASN A 169 10.16 24.96 -5.46
N GLY A 170 9.75 23.70 -5.62
CA GLY A 170 10.63 22.55 -5.70
C GLY A 170 11.16 22.03 -4.36
N ARG A 171 10.84 22.69 -3.23
CA ARG A 171 11.31 22.23 -1.91
C ARG A 171 10.57 20.95 -1.51
N MET A 172 11.31 19.90 -1.18
CA MET A 172 10.76 18.66 -0.67
C MET A 172 10.11 18.88 0.71
N ILE A 173 8.87 18.43 0.83
CA ILE A 173 8.07 18.51 2.05
C ILE A 173 8.05 17.15 2.76
N SER A 174 7.79 16.07 2.03
CA SER A 174 7.66 14.74 2.59
C SER A 174 8.04 13.68 1.57
N GLN A 175 8.43 12.53 2.07
CA GLN A 175 8.59 11.31 1.30
C GLN A 175 7.93 10.17 2.08
N ALA A 176 7.16 9.33 1.38
CA ALA A 176 6.53 8.16 1.96
C ALA A 176 6.68 6.98 1.02
N ASP A 177 6.99 5.83 1.57
CA ASP A 177 7.08 4.58 0.82
C ASP A 177 6.30 3.46 1.51
N ALA A 178 5.87 2.51 0.69
CA ALA A 178 5.23 1.31 1.16
C ALA A 178 5.53 0.14 0.22
N ARG A 179 5.52 -1.05 0.78
CA ARG A 179 5.67 -2.30 0.04
C ARG A 179 4.60 -3.28 0.48
N ASN A 180 4.16 -4.09 -0.45
CA ASN A 180 3.21 -5.15 -0.18
C ASN A 180 3.41 -6.30 -1.16
N GLU A 181 3.09 -7.52 -0.74
CA GLU A 181 3.15 -8.69 -1.60
C GLU A 181 2.06 -9.69 -1.23
N SER A 182 1.62 -10.47 -2.19
CA SER A 182 0.69 -11.55 -1.97
C SER A 182 0.79 -12.60 -3.06
N TYR A 183 0.26 -13.77 -2.78
CA TYR A 183 0.00 -14.76 -3.80
C TYR A 183 -1.20 -14.34 -4.64
N ALA A 184 -1.08 -14.54 -5.94
CA ALA A 184 -2.13 -14.23 -6.90
C ALA A 184 -2.56 -15.51 -7.64
N GLY A 185 -3.84 -15.57 -7.98
CA GLY A 185 -4.33 -16.56 -8.91
C GLY A 185 -3.92 -16.19 -10.35
N ARG A 186 -4.87 -16.20 -11.28
CA ARG A 186 -4.62 -15.79 -12.67
C ARG A 186 -4.64 -14.27 -12.87
N ASP A 187 -5.33 -13.54 -11.99
CA ASP A 187 -5.46 -12.08 -12.07
C ASP A 187 -4.37 -11.37 -11.26
N THR A 188 -3.17 -11.30 -11.82
CA THR A 188 -2.04 -10.59 -11.22
C THR A 188 -2.24 -9.06 -11.23
N ARG A 189 -3.00 -8.50 -12.18
CA ARG A 189 -3.28 -7.05 -12.24
C ARG A 189 -4.25 -6.61 -11.16
N GLY A 190 -5.35 -7.35 -10.99
CA GLY A 190 -6.31 -7.10 -9.91
C GLY A 190 -5.64 -7.23 -8.54
N MET A 191 -4.77 -8.23 -8.36
CA MET A 191 -3.99 -8.36 -7.14
C MET A 191 -3.06 -7.17 -6.91
N ALA A 192 -2.35 -6.70 -7.92
CA ALA A 192 -1.50 -5.51 -7.80
C ALA A 192 -2.29 -4.28 -7.36
N LEU A 193 -3.47 -4.05 -7.94
CA LEU A 193 -4.35 -2.95 -7.54
C LEU A 193 -4.84 -3.10 -6.09
N THR A 194 -5.18 -4.31 -5.67
CA THR A 194 -5.55 -4.61 -4.28
C THR A 194 -4.43 -4.24 -3.33
N LEU A 195 -3.19 -4.69 -3.61
CA LEU A 195 -2.02 -4.40 -2.78
C LEU A 195 -1.71 -2.90 -2.70
N ILE A 196 -1.90 -2.15 -3.79
CA ILE A 196 -1.76 -0.70 -3.80
C ILE A 196 -2.82 -0.05 -2.91
N ASN A 197 -4.09 -0.46 -3.05
CA ASN A 197 -5.18 0.08 -2.25
C ASN A 197 -4.98 -0.15 -0.75
N GLU A 198 -4.49 -1.31 -0.35
CA GLU A 198 -4.20 -1.63 1.05
C GLU A 198 -3.13 -0.74 1.68
N ARG A 199 -2.20 -0.22 0.88
CA ARG A 199 -1.10 0.63 1.37
C ARG A 199 -1.27 2.11 1.09
N ALA A 200 -2.17 2.49 0.21
CA ALA A 200 -2.36 3.87 -0.20
C ALA A 200 -2.79 4.78 0.97
N ASP A 201 -3.57 4.27 1.93
CA ASP A 201 -3.97 5.01 3.12
C ASP A 201 -2.77 5.36 4.01
N GLU A 202 -1.84 4.41 4.20
CA GLU A 202 -0.63 4.61 4.97
C GLU A 202 0.28 5.67 4.33
N VAL A 203 0.49 5.58 3.02
CA VAL A 203 1.30 6.55 2.27
C VAL A 203 0.70 7.95 2.38
N VAL A 204 -0.59 8.09 2.10
CA VAL A 204 -1.26 9.40 2.13
C VAL A 204 -1.30 9.98 3.54
N ALA A 205 -1.53 9.15 4.57
CA ALA A 205 -1.51 9.58 5.96
C ALA A 205 -0.12 10.06 6.40
N GLN A 206 0.96 9.39 5.96
CA GLN A 206 2.33 9.82 6.23
C GLN A 206 2.62 11.18 5.60
N LEU A 207 2.32 11.34 4.30
CA LEU A 207 2.50 12.61 3.59
C LEU A 207 1.73 13.76 4.26
N TYR A 208 0.50 13.48 4.70
CA TYR A 208 -0.34 14.44 5.43
C TYR A 208 0.31 14.83 6.76
N SER A 209 0.69 13.87 7.59
CA SER A 209 1.29 14.12 8.90
C SER A 209 2.57 14.94 8.79
N ASP A 210 3.47 14.58 7.88
CA ASP A 210 4.73 15.29 7.67
C ASP A 210 4.51 16.74 7.20
N TYR A 211 3.55 16.94 6.30
CA TYR A 211 3.16 18.28 5.88
C TYR A 211 2.68 19.10 7.08
N CYS A 212 1.80 18.53 7.89
CA CYS A 212 1.20 19.22 9.04
C CYS A 212 2.23 19.60 10.10
N GLN A 213 3.18 18.72 10.38
CA GLN A 213 4.28 18.99 11.30
C GLN A 213 5.15 20.17 10.81
N ARG A 214 5.46 20.19 9.51
CA ARG A 214 6.27 21.29 8.91
C ARG A 214 5.49 22.58 8.73
N ALA A 215 4.19 22.52 8.49
CA ALA A 215 3.34 23.70 8.37
C ALA A 215 3.01 24.34 9.74
N GLY A 216 3.11 23.58 10.83
CA GLY A 216 2.95 24.07 12.22
C GLY A 216 4.16 24.78 12.78
N THR A 217 5.32 24.69 12.11
CA THR A 217 6.59 25.29 12.52
C THR A 217 6.89 26.65 11.86
N ARG A 218 5.88 27.25 11.23
CA ARG A 218 5.97 28.60 10.61
C ARG A 218 4.98 29.58 11.24
#